data_441392f04ff1ddf59caf80ab91720cfa
#
_entry.id   441392f04ff1ddf59caf80ab91720cfa
#
_cell.length_a   1.000
_cell.length_b   1.000
_cell.length_c   1.000
_cell.angle_alpha   90.00
_cell.angle_beta   90.00
_cell.angle_gamma   90.00
#
_symmetry.space_group_name_H-M   'P 1'
#
loop_
_entity.id
_entity.type
_entity.pdbx_description
1 polymer ?
#
loop_
_entity_poly.entity_id
_entity_poly.type
_entity_poly.pdbx_seq_one_letter_code
_entity_poly.pdbx_strand_id
1 'polypeptide(L)'
;SGAEFKIEISNRNGELINNKADMPFLLQSQQIFGRGNVTRLTQFSLTQRLLNDQLSIKVGRIYPSADFFAMSCAFQHLTFCSGGSSNYISSSWYGDPLSSLGAQVTYNLSDNLILKAGAYDANPETLSLNQGLKLGTSGNVSGTTAVAEIEYKVDYGNGLDGDYRFGIVRSSLDKPRLVNEAGFPSGTTDDATVIQD
;
A
#
# COMPACT_ATOMS: atom_id res chain seq x y z
N SER A 1 14.64 7.84 22.57
CA SER A 1 15.10 7.87 21.16
C SER A 1 15.91 6.63 20.87
N GLY A 2 15.76 6.03 19.70
CA GLY A 2 16.44 4.80 19.30
C GLY A 2 16.35 4.56 17.81
N ALA A 3 17.17 3.62 17.32
CA ALA A 3 17.11 3.14 15.95
C ALA A 3 16.55 1.71 15.94
N GLU A 4 15.74 1.40 14.92
CA GLU A 4 15.19 0.08 14.69
C GLU A 4 15.47 -0.33 13.25
N PHE A 5 16.01 -1.53 13.08
CA PHE A 5 16.23 -2.13 11.78
C PHE A 5 15.26 -3.30 11.61
N LYS A 6 14.51 -3.32 10.51
CA LYS A 6 13.53 -4.37 10.23
C LYS A 6 13.80 -5.04 8.89
N ILE A 7 13.82 -6.36 8.90
CA ILE A 7 13.79 -7.21 7.70
C ILE A 7 12.56 -8.10 7.79
N GLU A 8 11.79 -8.14 6.72
CA GLU A 8 10.62 -9.02 6.61
C GLU A 8 10.62 -9.70 5.24
N ILE A 9 10.49 -11.01 5.26
CA ILE A 9 10.40 -11.84 4.07
C ILE A 9 9.10 -12.63 4.16
N SER A 10 8.26 -12.52 3.13
CA SER A 10 7.05 -13.31 3.00
C SER A 10 7.18 -14.33 1.89
N ASN A 11 6.58 -15.50 2.10
CA ASN A 11 6.40 -16.51 1.07
C ASN A 11 4.92 -16.81 0.94
N ARG A 12 4.39 -16.72 -0.26
CA ARG A 12 3.00 -17.03 -0.56
C ARG A 12 2.95 -18.13 -1.61
N ASN A 13 2.22 -19.19 -1.29
CA ASN A 13 1.98 -20.34 -2.15
C ASN A 13 0.54 -20.78 -2.03
N GLY A 14 -0.05 -21.23 -3.12
CA GLY A 14 -1.42 -21.75 -3.11
C GLY A 14 -2.19 -21.39 -4.37
N GLU A 15 -3.48 -21.61 -4.28
CA GLU A 15 -4.44 -21.30 -5.34
C GLU A 15 -5.62 -20.54 -4.74
N LEU A 16 -6.19 -19.63 -5.52
CA LEU A 16 -7.40 -18.94 -5.13
C LEU A 16 -8.59 -19.90 -5.10
N ILE A 17 -9.29 -19.96 -3.99
CA ILE A 17 -10.51 -20.78 -3.87
C ILE A 17 -11.55 -20.38 -4.93
N ASN A 18 -11.60 -19.11 -5.27
CA ASN A 18 -12.48 -18.59 -6.31
C ASN A 18 -12.26 -19.30 -7.66
N ASN A 19 -10.99 -19.49 -8.06
CA ASN A 19 -10.65 -20.17 -9.30
C ASN A 19 -10.97 -21.68 -9.23
N LYS A 20 -10.71 -22.30 -8.07
CA LYS A 20 -11.02 -23.73 -7.89
C LYS A 20 -12.50 -24.04 -7.86
N ALA A 21 -13.30 -23.14 -7.31
CA ALA A 21 -14.73 -23.33 -7.15
C ALA A 21 -15.54 -22.77 -8.34
N ASP A 22 -14.86 -22.24 -9.38
CA ASP A 22 -15.50 -21.58 -10.53
C ASP A 22 -16.54 -20.53 -10.10
N MET A 23 -16.20 -19.78 -9.05
CA MET A 23 -17.08 -18.76 -8.49
C MET A 23 -16.63 -17.37 -8.92
N PRO A 24 -17.39 -16.66 -9.76
CA PRO A 24 -17.07 -15.28 -10.09
C PRO A 24 -17.35 -14.36 -8.91
N PHE A 25 -16.32 -13.71 -8.40
CA PHE A 25 -16.45 -12.70 -7.36
C PHE A 25 -15.86 -11.36 -7.81
N LEU A 26 -16.51 -10.29 -7.42
CA LEU A 26 -15.97 -8.94 -7.59
C LEU A 26 -14.69 -8.72 -6.74
N LEU A 27 -14.59 -9.39 -5.60
CA LEU A 27 -13.46 -9.32 -4.69
C LEU A 27 -13.01 -10.73 -4.29
N GLN A 28 -11.71 -10.90 -4.07
CA GLN A 28 -11.16 -12.16 -3.58
C GLN A 28 -11.69 -12.46 -2.18
N SER A 29 -12.16 -13.70 -1.97
CA SER A 29 -12.62 -14.14 -0.65
C SER A 29 -11.50 -14.42 0.34
N GLN A 30 -10.27 -14.57 -0.15
CA GLN A 30 -9.08 -14.83 0.66
C GLN A 30 -7.94 -13.89 0.29
N GLN A 31 -7.29 -13.33 1.32
CA GLN A 31 -6.12 -12.49 1.15
C GLN A 31 -4.80 -13.29 1.15
N ILE A 32 -4.82 -14.55 1.55
CA ILE A 32 -3.64 -15.39 1.74
C ILE A 32 -2.85 -15.59 0.45
N PHE A 33 -3.55 -15.66 -0.68
CA PHE A 33 -2.95 -15.78 -2.01
C PHE A 33 -3.17 -14.50 -2.82
N GLY A 34 -2.35 -13.50 -2.59
CA GLY A 34 -2.32 -12.29 -3.41
C GLY A 34 -0.93 -12.05 -3.99
N ARG A 35 -0.87 -11.55 -5.21
CA ARG A 35 0.38 -11.15 -5.88
C ARG A 35 1.32 -12.30 -6.24
N GLY A 36 0.79 -13.51 -6.45
CA GLY A 36 1.48 -14.67 -7.03
C GLY A 36 2.19 -15.59 -6.03
N ASN A 37 2.58 -16.77 -6.52
CA ASN A 37 3.39 -17.75 -5.80
C ASN A 37 4.85 -17.32 -5.83
N VAL A 38 5.29 -16.57 -4.83
CA VAL A 38 6.62 -15.99 -4.80
C VAL A 38 7.08 -15.66 -3.39
N THR A 39 8.38 -15.76 -3.17
CA THR A 39 9.04 -15.23 -1.97
C THR A 39 9.40 -13.78 -2.21
N ARG A 40 9.00 -12.88 -1.31
CA ARG A 40 9.25 -11.43 -1.44
C ARG A 40 9.96 -10.87 -0.22
N LEU A 41 10.88 -9.94 -0.47
CA LEU A 41 11.40 -9.03 0.54
C LEU A 41 10.32 -7.96 0.78
N THR A 42 9.51 -8.17 1.81
CA THR A 42 8.36 -7.32 2.11
C THR A 42 8.78 -6.03 2.80
N GLN A 43 9.79 -6.09 3.66
CA GLN A 43 10.35 -4.91 4.29
C GLN A 43 11.85 -5.05 4.53
N PHE A 44 12.57 -3.94 4.30
CA PHE A 44 13.97 -3.76 4.65
C PHE A 44 14.17 -2.29 4.98
N SER A 45 14.11 -1.94 6.25
CA SER A 45 14.01 -0.54 6.66
C SER A 45 14.79 -0.22 7.92
N LEU A 46 15.20 1.04 8.00
CA LEU A 46 15.74 1.67 9.19
C LEU A 46 14.74 2.73 9.65
N THR A 47 14.37 2.67 10.91
CA THR A 47 13.56 3.70 11.59
C THR A 47 14.40 4.36 12.65
N GLN A 48 14.55 5.68 12.59
CA GLN A 48 15.20 6.49 13.60
C GLN A 48 14.15 7.28 14.37
N ARG A 49 14.12 7.13 15.69
CA ARG A 49 13.27 7.92 16.60
C ARG A 49 14.08 9.04 17.23
N LEU A 50 13.54 10.24 17.22
CA LEU A 50 14.15 11.49 17.67
C LEU A 50 13.17 12.26 18.55
N LEU A 51 13.67 13.30 19.24
CA LEU A 51 12.85 14.21 20.05
C LEU A 51 12.00 13.46 21.10
N ASN A 52 12.61 12.54 21.85
CA ASN A 52 11.90 11.69 22.81
C ASN A 52 10.71 10.94 22.20
N ASP A 53 10.95 10.38 21.00
CA ASP A 53 10.00 9.59 20.20
C ASP A 53 8.84 10.40 19.57
N GLN A 54 8.88 11.73 19.67
CA GLN A 54 7.92 12.59 18.99
C GLN A 54 8.10 12.55 17.45
N LEU A 55 9.35 12.42 16.97
CA LEU A 55 9.67 12.36 15.56
C LEU A 55 10.22 10.98 15.20
N SER A 56 9.64 10.35 14.19
CA SER A 56 10.11 9.09 13.60
C SER A 56 10.37 9.27 12.14
N ILE A 57 11.55 8.85 11.68
CA ILE A 57 11.93 8.83 10.27
C ILE A 57 12.20 7.38 9.88
N LYS A 58 11.49 6.85 8.89
CA LYS A 58 11.66 5.50 8.37
C LYS A 58 12.10 5.58 6.91
N VAL A 59 13.16 4.87 6.56
CA VAL A 59 13.69 4.81 5.20
C VAL A 59 14.01 3.37 4.81
N GLY A 60 13.90 3.07 3.54
CA GLY A 60 14.25 1.76 3.00
C GLY A 60 13.21 1.21 2.05
N ARG A 61 13.15 -0.12 1.94
CA ARG A 61 12.09 -0.81 1.23
C ARG A 61 10.91 -1.02 2.19
N ILE A 62 9.83 -0.31 1.94
CA ILE A 62 8.65 -0.22 2.82
C ILE A 62 7.38 -0.17 1.99
N TYR A 63 6.25 -0.48 2.60
CA TYR A 63 4.95 -0.37 1.94
C TYR A 63 4.07 0.68 2.66
N PRO A 64 3.54 1.66 1.92
CA PRO A 64 2.82 2.79 2.52
C PRO A 64 1.57 2.38 3.29
N SER A 65 0.89 1.31 2.88
CA SER A 65 -0.36 0.88 3.52
C SER A 65 -0.20 0.37 4.97
N ALA A 66 1.04 0.14 5.43
CA ALA A 66 1.28 -0.21 6.83
C ALA A 66 1.09 0.97 7.79
N ASP A 67 1.44 2.16 7.32
CA ASP A 67 1.56 3.33 8.18
C ASP A 67 0.54 4.43 7.84
N PHE A 68 -0.02 4.42 6.61
CA PHE A 68 -0.98 5.42 6.14
C PHE A 68 -2.35 4.79 5.89
N PHE A 69 -3.40 5.47 6.27
CA PHE A 69 -4.80 5.03 6.11
C PHE A 69 -5.05 3.61 6.62
N ALA A 70 -4.30 3.21 7.63
CA ALA A 70 -4.40 1.88 8.21
C ALA A 70 -5.80 1.67 8.82
N MET A 71 -6.42 0.56 8.49
CA MET A 71 -7.70 0.14 9.06
C MET A 71 -7.52 -1.19 9.79
N SER A 72 -8.33 -1.41 10.82
CA SER A 72 -8.36 -2.71 11.48
C SER A 72 -8.84 -3.79 10.51
N CYS A 73 -8.23 -4.97 10.62
CA CYS A 73 -8.56 -6.14 9.82
C CYS A 73 -9.38 -7.10 10.69
N ALA A 74 -10.69 -6.98 10.60
CA ALA A 74 -11.60 -7.80 11.40
C ALA A 74 -11.85 -9.18 10.79
N PHE A 75 -11.79 -9.30 9.45
CA PHE A 75 -12.00 -10.54 8.72
C PHE A 75 -10.99 -10.68 7.59
N GLN A 76 -10.72 -11.91 7.15
CA GLN A 76 -9.79 -12.17 6.03
C GLN A 76 -10.38 -11.90 4.64
N HIS A 77 -11.61 -11.50 4.55
CA HIS A 77 -12.23 -11.10 3.29
C HIS A 77 -11.78 -9.68 2.91
N LEU A 78 -11.42 -9.44 1.66
CA LEU A 78 -10.90 -8.15 1.18
C LEU A 78 -11.84 -6.96 1.40
N THR A 79 -13.14 -7.20 1.57
CA THR A 79 -14.10 -6.13 1.92
C THR A 79 -13.88 -5.61 3.34
N PHE A 80 -13.45 -6.47 4.27
CA PHE A 80 -13.35 -6.16 5.71
C PHE A 80 -11.91 -6.21 6.23
N CYS A 81 -10.97 -6.68 5.42
CA CYS A 81 -9.55 -6.72 5.70
C CYS A 81 -8.80 -6.33 4.43
N SER A 82 -8.84 -5.09 4.10
CA SER A 82 -7.95 -4.55 3.07
C SER A 82 -7.03 -3.52 3.68
N GLY A 83 -5.96 -3.20 3.01
CA GLY A 83 -5.13 -2.04 3.34
C GLY A 83 -5.90 -0.73 3.19
N GLY A 84 -7.16 -0.74 3.61
CA GLY A 84 -8.07 0.38 3.57
C GLY A 84 -8.44 0.85 2.16
N SER A 85 -8.86 2.07 2.09
CA SER A 85 -9.11 2.83 0.85
C SER A 85 -7.91 2.86 -0.11
N SER A 86 -6.76 2.39 0.33
CA SER A 86 -5.51 2.39 -0.41
C SER A 86 -5.56 1.64 -1.75
N ASN A 87 -6.29 0.54 -1.83
CA ASN A 87 -6.45 -0.20 -3.09
C ASN A 87 -7.21 0.59 -4.16
N TYR A 88 -7.94 1.62 -3.77
CA TYR A 88 -8.72 2.46 -4.67
C TYR A 88 -8.04 3.81 -4.95
N ILE A 89 -7.02 4.19 -4.16
CA ILE A 89 -6.37 5.49 -4.27
C ILE A 89 -5.44 5.54 -5.48
N SER A 90 -4.66 4.49 -5.70
CA SER A 90 -3.64 4.49 -6.74
C SER A 90 -3.17 3.08 -7.09
N SER A 91 -2.92 2.81 -8.38
CA SER A 91 -2.26 1.58 -8.84
C SER A 91 -0.84 1.40 -8.29
N SER A 92 -0.21 2.47 -7.84
CA SER A 92 1.12 2.50 -7.23
C SER A 92 1.09 2.53 -5.70
N TRP A 93 -0.06 2.35 -5.08
CA TRP A 93 -0.18 2.23 -3.63
C TRP A 93 0.04 0.77 -3.23
N TYR A 94 1.22 0.48 -2.76
CA TYR A 94 1.59 -0.89 -2.41
C TYR A 94 1.20 -1.22 -0.97
N GLY A 95 0.83 -2.48 -0.77
CA GLY A 95 0.57 -3.09 0.52
C GLY A 95 1.17 -4.48 0.58
N ASP A 96 1.29 -5.05 1.77
CA ASP A 96 1.84 -6.40 1.98
C ASP A 96 1.33 -7.40 0.92
N PRO A 97 2.21 -8.14 0.28
CA PRO A 97 3.66 -8.31 0.42
C PRO A 97 4.49 -7.42 -0.53
N LEU A 98 3.88 -6.44 -1.19
CA LEU A 98 4.54 -5.54 -2.11
C LEU A 98 5.09 -4.33 -1.37
N SER A 99 6.31 -3.96 -1.68
CA SER A 99 6.98 -2.79 -1.12
C SER A 99 7.86 -2.12 -2.16
N SER A 100 8.18 -0.86 -1.93
CA SER A 100 9.08 -0.09 -2.77
C SER A 100 10.06 0.70 -1.92
N LEU A 101 11.10 1.25 -2.54
CA LEU A 101 11.97 2.19 -1.86
C LEU A 101 11.19 3.45 -1.51
N GLY A 102 11.41 3.95 -0.31
CA GLY A 102 10.71 5.12 0.16
C GLY A 102 11.26 5.67 1.46
N ALA A 103 10.72 6.81 1.81
CA ALA A 103 10.98 7.47 3.08
C ALA A 103 9.69 8.04 3.63
N GLN A 104 9.54 8.00 4.94
CA GLN A 104 8.40 8.57 5.62
C GLN A 104 8.81 9.21 6.93
N VAL A 105 8.04 10.19 7.35
CA VAL A 105 8.15 10.88 8.61
C VAL A 105 6.82 10.83 9.34
N THR A 106 6.88 10.57 10.65
CA THR A 106 5.74 10.63 11.56
C THR A 106 6.11 11.60 12.67
N TYR A 107 5.25 12.56 12.94
CA TYR A 107 5.43 13.54 14.01
C TYR A 107 4.21 13.56 14.92
N ASN A 108 4.42 13.15 16.18
CA ASN A 108 3.41 13.20 17.23
C ASN A 108 3.37 14.63 17.78
N LEU A 109 2.46 15.44 17.27
CA LEU A 109 2.30 16.83 17.69
C LEU A 109 1.75 16.91 19.12
N SER A 110 0.88 15.97 19.47
CA SER A 110 0.38 15.71 20.82
C SER A 110 0.02 14.23 20.97
N ASP A 111 -0.45 13.82 22.14
CA ASP A 111 -0.93 12.45 22.37
C ASP A 111 -2.10 12.05 21.47
N ASN A 112 -2.84 13.05 20.98
CA ASN A 112 -4.04 12.87 20.19
C ASN A 112 -3.87 13.23 18.70
N LEU A 113 -2.82 13.98 18.33
CA LEU A 113 -2.65 14.50 16.98
C LEU A 113 -1.33 14.08 16.39
N ILE A 114 -1.40 13.32 15.29
CA ILE A 114 -0.26 12.76 14.59
C ILE A 114 -0.26 13.27 13.15
N LEU A 115 0.88 13.75 12.70
CA LEU A 115 1.12 14.15 11.32
C LEU A 115 2.05 13.14 10.66
N LYS A 116 1.71 12.72 9.44
CA LYS A 116 2.52 11.77 8.68
C LYS A 116 2.71 12.27 7.27
N ALA A 117 3.90 12.06 6.73
CA ALA A 117 4.18 12.29 5.32
C ALA A 117 5.15 11.23 4.78
N GLY A 118 5.04 10.90 3.50
CA GLY A 118 5.92 9.92 2.88
C GLY A 118 6.02 10.09 1.37
N ALA A 119 7.12 9.56 0.83
CA ALA A 119 7.34 9.48 -0.61
C ALA A 119 7.96 8.12 -0.95
N TYR A 120 7.44 7.50 -2.01
CA TYR A 120 7.76 6.12 -2.38
C TYR A 120 8.01 6.03 -3.88
N ASP A 121 8.93 5.16 -4.26
CA ASP A 121 9.10 4.78 -5.66
C ASP A 121 7.80 4.11 -6.16
N ALA A 122 7.29 4.64 -7.26
CA ALA A 122 6.11 4.14 -7.94
C ALA A 122 6.55 3.50 -9.26
N ASN A 123 6.76 2.18 -9.24
CA ASN A 123 7.22 1.44 -10.39
C ASN A 123 6.33 0.20 -10.61
N PRO A 124 5.65 0.07 -11.76
CA PRO A 124 4.79 -1.08 -12.07
C PRO A 124 5.50 -2.43 -11.98
N GLU A 125 6.81 -2.46 -12.24
CA GLU A 125 7.62 -3.67 -12.12
C GLU A 125 7.66 -4.26 -10.70
N THR A 126 7.29 -3.49 -9.70
CA THR A 126 7.12 -3.98 -8.31
C THR A 126 6.13 -5.16 -8.24
N LEU A 127 5.17 -5.22 -9.17
CA LEU A 127 4.21 -6.33 -9.27
C LEU A 127 4.81 -7.61 -9.84
N SER A 128 5.89 -7.51 -10.60
CA SER A 128 6.53 -8.64 -11.27
C SER A 128 7.00 -9.69 -10.27
N LEU A 129 6.81 -10.97 -10.61
CA LEU A 129 7.29 -12.10 -9.81
C LEU A 129 8.82 -12.13 -9.73
N ASN A 130 9.50 -11.56 -10.71
CA ASN A 130 10.96 -11.50 -10.78
C ASN A 130 11.57 -10.48 -9.79
N GLN A 131 10.75 -9.65 -9.16
CA GLN A 131 11.20 -8.64 -8.19
C GLN A 131 11.26 -9.15 -6.73
N GLY A 132 10.92 -10.42 -6.50
CA GLY A 132 10.72 -10.98 -5.16
C GLY A 132 11.71 -10.52 -4.09
N LEU A 133 12.99 -10.89 -4.21
CA LEU A 133 14.01 -10.58 -3.20
C LEU A 133 14.88 -9.36 -3.55
N LYS A 134 14.60 -8.64 -4.62
CA LYS A 134 15.40 -7.47 -5.01
C LYS A 134 15.14 -6.28 -4.09
N LEU A 135 16.18 -5.55 -3.72
CA LEU A 135 16.07 -4.33 -2.91
C LEU A 135 15.39 -3.19 -3.66
N GLY A 136 15.80 -2.96 -4.90
CA GLY A 136 15.25 -1.92 -5.77
C GLY A 136 14.39 -2.50 -6.88
N THR A 137 13.58 -1.68 -7.49
CA THR A 137 12.85 -1.97 -8.71
C THR A 137 13.69 -1.60 -9.92
N SER A 138 13.75 -2.48 -10.90
CA SER A 138 14.37 -2.23 -12.21
C SER A 138 13.27 -2.12 -13.25
N GLY A 139 13.35 -1.15 -14.15
CA GLY A 139 12.38 -0.93 -15.22
C GLY A 139 12.52 0.46 -15.79
N ASN A 140 11.96 0.69 -16.97
CA ASN A 140 12.06 1.96 -17.68
C ASN A 140 10.99 2.99 -17.25
N VAL A 141 9.98 2.54 -16.52
CA VAL A 141 8.88 3.38 -16.03
C VAL A 141 9.03 3.52 -14.52
N SER A 142 9.29 4.73 -14.07
CA SER A 142 9.36 5.06 -12.66
C SER A 142 8.66 6.38 -12.39
N GLY A 143 8.09 6.49 -11.22
CA GLY A 143 7.43 7.68 -10.73
C GLY A 143 7.57 7.78 -9.22
N THR A 144 6.86 8.70 -8.63
CA THR A 144 6.83 8.90 -7.18
C THR A 144 5.38 8.93 -6.72
N THR A 145 5.10 8.20 -5.65
CA THR A 145 3.86 8.34 -4.88
C THR A 145 4.16 9.08 -3.60
N ALA A 146 3.58 10.26 -3.44
CA ALA A 146 3.66 11.08 -2.23
C ALA A 146 2.34 10.99 -1.46
N VAL A 147 2.43 11.00 -0.13
CA VAL A 147 1.27 10.95 0.77
C VAL A 147 1.48 11.87 1.96
N ALA A 148 0.39 12.48 2.41
CA ALA A 148 0.33 13.17 3.69
C ALA A 148 -0.97 12.78 4.41
N GLU A 149 -0.90 12.58 5.73
CA GLU A 149 -2.02 12.15 6.56
C GLU A 149 -1.99 12.90 7.90
N ILE A 150 -3.16 13.28 8.37
CA ILE A 150 -3.42 13.75 9.72
C ILE A 150 -4.29 12.70 10.40
N GLU A 151 -3.86 12.23 11.56
CA GLU A 151 -4.59 11.30 12.40
C GLU A 151 -4.95 11.98 13.72
N TYR A 152 -6.23 11.95 14.08
CA TYR A 152 -6.74 12.52 15.31
C TYR A 152 -7.48 11.46 16.12
N LYS A 153 -6.99 11.21 17.34
CA LYS A 153 -7.53 10.22 18.26
C LYS A 153 -8.38 10.89 19.33
N VAL A 154 -9.54 10.33 19.59
CA VAL A 154 -10.47 10.83 20.60
C VAL A 154 -10.88 9.68 21.51
N ASP A 155 -10.74 9.90 22.80
CA ASP A 155 -11.36 9.05 23.83
C ASP A 155 -12.67 9.71 24.26
N TYR A 156 -13.78 9.05 23.95
CA TYR A 156 -15.12 9.49 24.35
C TYR A 156 -15.52 8.99 25.75
N GLY A 157 -14.63 8.26 26.42
CA GLY A 157 -14.91 7.59 27.68
C GLY A 157 -15.74 6.30 27.51
N ASN A 158 -15.90 5.58 28.60
CA ASN A 158 -16.65 4.31 28.63
C ASN A 158 -16.15 3.24 27.64
N GLY A 159 -14.85 3.29 27.24
CA GLY A 159 -14.28 2.37 26.27
C GLY A 159 -14.68 2.65 24.81
N LEU A 160 -15.15 3.84 24.52
CA LEU A 160 -15.45 4.31 23.17
C LEU A 160 -14.30 5.19 22.69
N ASP A 161 -13.54 4.68 21.73
CA ASP A 161 -12.43 5.38 21.11
C ASP A 161 -12.77 5.72 19.66
N GLY A 162 -12.32 6.89 19.20
CA GLY A 162 -12.41 7.33 17.81
C GLY A 162 -11.04 7.59 17.22
N ASP A 163 -10.83 7.14 15.99
CA ASP A 163 -9.61 7.39 15.21
C ASP A 163 -10.02 7.98 13.87
N TYR A 164 -9.76 9.27 13.69
CA TYR A 164 -10.14 10.03 12.51
C TYR A 164 -8.91 10.32 11.68
N ARG A 165 -8.93 9.95 10.41
CA ARG A 165 -7.82 10.15 9.48
C ARG A 165 -8.27 10.91 8.26
N PHE A 166 -7.48 11.90 7.91
CA PHE A 166 -7.64 12.65 6.66
C PHE A 166 -6.28 12.75 5.97
N GLY A 167 -6.26 12.50 4.68
CA GLY A 167 -5.00 12.58 3.95
C GLY A 167 -5.19 12.75 2.45
N ILE A 168 -4.06 13.02 1.80
CA ILE A 168 -3.95 13.20 0.36
C ILE A 168 -2.85 12.30 -0.19
N VAL A 169 -3.08 11.77 -1.38
CA VAL A 169 -2.10 10.98 -2.13
C VAL A 169 -1.96 11.54 -3.53
N ARG A 170 -0.72 11.66 -3.99
CA ARG A 170 -0.40 12.04 -5.36
C ARG A 170 0.59 11.05 -5.95
N SER A 171 0.30 10.52 -7.12
CA SER A 171 1.23 9.71 -7.91
C SER A 171 1.60 10.46 -9.19
N SER A 172 2.87 10.38 -9.57
CA SER A 172 3.35 10.90 -10.85
C SER A 172 3.29 9.88 -11.98
N LEU A 173 2.88 8.63 -11.70
CA LEU A 173 2.64 7.65 -12.76
C LEU A 173 1.37 8.00 -13.54
N ASP A 174 1.49 7.92 -14.85
CA ASP A 174 0.33 7.98 -15.72
C ASP A 174 -0.59 6.79 -15.44
N LYS A 175 -1.88 7.05 -15.40
CA LYS A 175 -2.89 6.04 -15.20
C LYS A 175 -3.69 5.86 -16.48
N PRO A 176 -4.06 4.62 -16.81
CA PRO A 176 -5.03 4.41 -17.87
C PRO A 176 -6.32 5.17 -17.51
N ARG A 177 -6.91 5.83 -18.47
CA ARG A 177 -8.20 6.49 -18.30
C ARG A 177 -9.25 5.44 -17.96
N LEU A 178 -10.15 5.73 -17.05
CA LEU A 178 -11.29 4.84 -16.77
C LEU A 178 -12.28 4.77 -17.94
N VAL A 179 -12.26 5.80 -18.77
CA VAL A 179 -13.12 5.94 -19.93
C VAL A 179 -12.24 6.37 -21.11
N ASN A 180 -12.42 5.75 -22.25
CA ASN A 180 -11.73 6.13 -23.49
C ASN A 180 -12.28 7.46 -24.05
N GLU A 181 -11.68 7.95 -25.14
CA GLU A 181 -12.11 9.22 -25.76
C GLU A 181 -13.53 9.19 -26.30
N ALA A 182 -14.06 8.00 -26.61
CA ALA A 182 -15.43 7.81 -27.06
C ALA A 182 -16.46 7.67 -25.91
N GLY A 183 -16.01 7.74 -24.64
CA GLY A 183 -16.88 7.66 -23.47
C GLY A 183 -17.20 6.23 -23.00
N PHE A 184 -16.55 5.22 -23.53
CA PHE A 184 -16.73 3.83 -23.10
C PHE A 184 -15.72 3.46 -22.01
N PRO A 185 -16.04 2.50 -21.09
CA PRO A 185 -15.10 2.00 -20.13
C PRO A 185 -13.82 1.49 -20.81
N SER A 186 -12.66 1.89 -20.30
CA SER A 186 -11.36 1.40 -20.80
C SER A 186 -11.30 -0.13 -20.70
N GLY A 187 -10.77 -0.78 -21.72
CA GLY A 187 -10.73 -2.25 -21.80
C GLY A 187 -11.90 -2.88 -22.52
N THR A 188 -12.81 -2.09 -23.08
CA THR A 188 -13.82 -2.62 -24.01
C THR A 188 -13.20 -2.87 -25.40
N THR A 189 -13.88 -3.65 -26.24
CA THR A 189 -13.39 -4.02 -27.57
C THR A 189 -13.09 -2.84 -28.49
N ASP A 190 -13.66 -1.67 -28.20
CA ASP A 190 -13.42 -0.44 -28.96
C ASP A 190 -12.16 0.32 -28.49
N ASP A 191 -11.52 -0.14 -27.43
CA ASP A 191 -10.32 0.46 -26.84
C ASP A 191 -9.09 -0.47 -27.02
N ALA A 192 -8.94 -1.02 -28.21
CA ALA A 192 -7.87 -1.97 -28.55
C ALA A 192 -6.43 -1.40 -28.41
N THR A 193 -6.29 -0.11 -28.10
CA THR A 193 -5.01 0.58 -27.96
C THR A 193 -4.51 0.71 -26.53
N VAL A 194 -5.31 0.36 -25.53
CA VAL A 194 -4.97 0.60 -24.10
C VAL A 194 -4.57 -0.66 -23.32
N ILE A 195 -4.67 -1.84 -23.95
CA ILE A 195 -4.22 -3.10 -23.36
C ILE A 195 -2.92 -3.54 -24.06
N GLN A 196 -1.93 -2.71 -24.10
CA GLN A 196 -0.55 -3.11 -24.30
C GLN A 196 0.28 -2.37 -23.26
N ASP A 197 0.47 -3.08 -22.15
CA ASP A 197 1.69 -3.25 -21.36
C ASP A 197 1.37 -3.64 -19.89
#